data_f919fc8395bed590dee9067c84211450
#
_entry.id   f919fc8395bed590dee9067c84211450
#
_cell.length_a   1.000
_cell.length_b   1.000
_cell.length_c   1.000
_cell.angle_alpha   90.00
_cell.angle_beta   90.00
_cell.angle_gamma   90.00
#
_symmetry.space_group_name_H-M   'P 1'
#
loop_
_entity.id
_entity.type
_entity.pdbx_description
1 polymer ?
#
loop_
_entity_poly.entity_id
_entity_poly.type
_entity_poly.pdbx_seq_one_letter_code
_entity_poly.pdbx_strand_id
1 'polypeptide(L)'
;MSAKRSGQGSFIPVDEFDGGVGWLAHPEETMQRAGHALVDDGRVWLVDPVDAKGLDDRLADLGTVAGVVVLYDYHRRDAAAIATRHDAPVLLPAGMTALADDDVAAPVRRLEGRLDDTGYYLRPVTQKRFWQEWALFDGETLVVAESLGTADYFLAPGERLGVSLARRAVPPGGLADLEPERVLCGHGAGVETDAAGELQRALAAARRTAPRMYLRHAPTLLRNMAAALR
;
A
#
# COMPACT_ATOMS: atom_id res chain seq x y z
N MET A 1 -7.28 18.09 9.65
CA MET A 1 -6.26 17.56 8.72
C MET A 1 -6.96 17.17 7.43
N SER A 2 -6.33 17.36 6.27
CA SER A 2 -6.86 16.88 4.99
C SER A 2 -6.70 15.36 4.90
N ALA A 3 -7.66 14.68 4.29
CA ALA A 3 -7.54 13.22 4.04
C ALA A 3 -6.38 12.92 3.09
N LYS A 4 -6.21 13.76 2.08
CA LYS A 4 -5.11 13.71 1.08
C LYS A 4 -4.63 15.14 0.80
N ARG A 5 -3.33 15.30 0.57
CA ARG A 5 -2.74 16.54 0.06
C ARG A 5 -2.51 16.44 -1.44
N SER A 6 -2.58 17.57 -2.13
CA SER A 6 -2.19 17.69 -3.54
C SER A 6 -0.82 18.34 -3.64
N GLY A 7 -0.11 18.06 -4.72
CA GLY A 7 1.24 18.55 -4.97
C GLY A 7 2.33 17.64 -4.42
N GLN A 8 3.56 17.92 -4.81
CA GLN A 8 4.72 17.12 -4.47
C GLN A 8 5.16 17.44 -3.02
N GLY A 9 5.12 16.42 -2.15
CA GLY A 9 5.67 16.49 -0.80
C GLY A 9 7.18 16.27 -0.77
N SER A 10 7.76 16.06 0.42
CA SER A 10 9.17 15.72 0.58
C SER A 10 9.33 14.21 0.80
N PHE A 11 10.39 13.63 0.27
CA PHE A 11 10.74 12.24 0.56
C PHE A 11 11.16 12.10 2.03
N ILE A 12 10.35 11.41 2.82
CA ILE A 12 10.63 11.14 4.23
C ILE A 12 10.65 9.62 4.41
N PRO A 13 11.83 9.01 4.57
CA PRO A 13 11.93 7.57 4.75
C PRO A 13 11.29 7.16 6.09
N VAL A 14 10.55 6.06 6.07
CA VAL A 14 9.87 5.49 7.25
C VAL A 14 10.19 4.02 7.46
N ASP A 15 10.63 3.32 6.43
CA ASP A 15 11.07 1.93 6.46
C ASP A 15 12.35 1.83 5.65
N GLU A 16 13.46 1.42 6.27
CA GLU A 16 14.73 1.18 5.59
C GLU A 16 15.22 -0.23 5.91
N PHE A 17 15.50 -1.02 4.88
CA PHE A 17 15.95 -2.40 4.99
C PHE A 17 16.82 -2.78 3.78
N ASP A 18 17.55 -3.89 3.85
CA ASP A 18 18.48 -4.31 2.78
C ASP A 18 17.80 -4.48 1.41
N GLY A 19 16.52 -4.86 1.39
CA GLY A 19 15.71 -5.05 0.18
C GLY A 19 14.96 -3.80 -0.29
N GLY A 20 15.14 -2.61 0.31
CA GLY A 20 14.43 -1.43 -0.14
C GLY A 20 14.18 -0.33 0.88
N VAL A 21 13.24 0.56 0.54
CA VAL A 21 12.84 1.70 1.36
C VAL A 21 11.35 2.01 1.21
N GLY A 22 10.70 2.34 2.32
CA GLY A 22 9.37 2.95 2.35
C GLY A 22 9.44 4.44 2.66
N TRP A 23 8.53 5.24 2.12
CA TRP A 23 8.49 6.68 2.38
C TRP A 23 7.09 7.25 2.49
N LEU A 24 6.98 8.37 3.19
CA LEU A 24 5.82 9.26 3.19
C LEU A 24 6.17 10.54 2.44
N ALA A 25 5.31 10.96 1.49
CA ALA A 25 5.43 12.27 0.86
C ALA A 25 4.76 13.37 1.71
N HIS A 26 3.71 13.01 2.46
CA HIS A 26 2.89 13.91 3.27
C HIS A 26 2.57 13.28 4.63
N PRO A 27 3.50 13.28 5.59
CA PRO A 27 3.31 12.62 6.91
C PRO A 27 2.17 13.23 7.73
N GLU A 28 1.76 14.47 7.44
CA GLU A 28 0.64 15.16 8.08
C GLU A 28 -0.75 14.78 7.53
N GLU A 29 -0.81 13.95 6.48
CA GLU A 29 -2.09 13.40 6.01
C GLU A 29 -2.70 12.46 7.05
N THR A 30 -4.02 12.47 7.16
CA THR A 30 -4.71 11.50 8.03
C THR A 30 -4.47 10.06 7.58
N MET A 31 -4.35 9.84 6.26
CA MET A 31 -4.15 8.52 5.69
C MET A 31 -2.67 8.13 5.60
N GLN A 32 -1.72 9.07 5.73
CA GLN A 32 -0.28 8.83 5.65
C GLN A 32 0.08 7.85 4.53
N ARG A 33 -0.23 8.23 3.28
CA ARG A 33 0.04 7.38 2.12
C ARG A 33 1.54 7.09 1.99
N ALA A 34 1.90 5.83 2.11
CA ALA A 34 3.28 5.35 1.94
C ALA A 34 3.47 4.74 0.56
N GLY A 35 4.61 5.00 -0.05
CA GLY A 35 5.12 4.29 -1.22
C GLY A 35 6.32 3.46 -0.81
N HIS A 36 6.64 2.42 -1.58
CA HIS A 36 7.79 1.56 -1.31
C HIS A 36 8.61 1.35 -2.57
N ALA A 37 9.93 1.26 -2.42
CA ALA A 37 10.87 0.79 -3.43
C ALA A 37 11.43 -0.55 -2.97
N LEU A 38 11.19 -1.60 -3.74
CA LEU A 38 11.77 -2.92 -3.54
C LEU A 38 12.96 -3.08 -4.48
N VAL A 39 14.09 -3.54 -3.97
CA VAL A 39 15.35 -3.63 -4.69
C VAL A 39 15.77 -5.08 -4.82
N ASP A 40 16.09 -5.50 -6.04
CA ASP A 40 16.63 -6.81 -6.34
C ASP A 40 17.61 -6.69 -7.53
N ASP A 41 18.84 -7.13 -7.33
CA ASP A 41 19.92 -7.13 -8.33
C ASP A 41 20.08 -5.78 -9.10
N GLY A 42 20.10 -4.66 -8.35
CA GLY A 42 20.23 -3.30 -8.89
C GLY A 42 19.03 -2.80 -9.68
N ARG A 43 17.93 -3.52 -9.66
CA ARG A 43 16.63 -3.10 -10.21
C ARG A 43 15.69 -2.69 -9.09
N VAL A 44 14.84 -1.72 -9.35
CA VAL A 44 13.92 -1.13 -8.38
C VAL A 44 12.49 -1.25 -8.88
N TRP A 45 11.61 -1.83 -8.07
CA TRP A 45 10.16 -1.84 -8.28
C TRP A 45 9.49 -0.93 -7.28
N LEU A 46 8.79 0.08 -7.77
CA LEU A 46 8.02 0.98 -6.92
C LEU A 46 6.63 0.40 -6.68
N VAL A 47 6.18 0.39 -5.43
CA VAL A 47 4.86 -0.14 -5.06
C VAL A 47 3.98 0.99 -4.55
N ASP A 48 2.82 1.19 -5.19
CA ASP A 48 1.83 2.23 -4.87
C ASP A 48 2.45 3.60 -4.58
N PRO A 49 3.39 4.11 -5.41
CA PRO A 49 4.20 5.26 -5.05
C PRO A 49 3.39 6.55 -4.98
N VAL A 50 3.79 7.43 -4.05
CA VAL A 50 3.40 8.83 -3.99
C VAL A 50 4.62 9.66 -4.35
N ASP A 51 4.50 10.55 -5.33
CA ASP A 51 5.62 11.37 -5.79
C ASP A 51 6.08 12.33 -4.69
N ALA A 52 7.39 12.50 -4.58
CA ALA A 52 8.01 13.28 -3.55
C ALA A 52 9.28 13.98 -4.06
N LYS A 53 9.53 15.18 -3.57
CA LYS A 53 10.76 15.89 -3.85
C LYS A 53 11.95 15.13 -3.24
N GLY A 54 12.93 14.79 -4.07
CA GLY A 54 14.09 13.96 -3.71
C GLY A 54 13.89 12.45 -3.95
N LEU A 55 12.72 12.03 -4.44
CA LEU A 55 12.48 10.62 -4.76
C LEU A 55 13.45 10.12 -5.86
N ASP A 56 13.58 10.87 -6.96
CA ASP A 56 14.43 10.44 -8.09
C ASP A 56 15.91 10.32 -7.70
N ASP A 57 16.41 11.23 -6.86
CA ASP A 57 17.77 11.15 -6.33
C ASP A 57 17.95 9.87 -5.50
N ARG A 58 16.98 9.56 -4.64
CA ARG A 58 17.02 8.34 -3.83
C ARG A 58 16.94 7.08 -4.69
N LEU A 59 16.11 7.06 -5.74
CA LEU A 59 16.01 5.92 -6.65
C LEU A 59 17.30 5.70 -7.43
N ALA A 60 17.97 6.76 -7.85
CA ALA A 60 19.27 6.66 -8.55
C ALA A 60 20.35 6.00 -7.67
N ASP A 61 20.32 6.20 -6.35
CA ASP A 61 21.21 5.53 -5.41
C ASP A 61 20.89 4.04 -5.23
N LEU A 62 19.63 3.63 -5.47
CA LEU A 62 19.16 2.25 -5.28
C LEU A 62 19.32 1.38 -6.53
N GLY A 63 19.20 1.97 -7.72
CA GLY A 63 19.32 1.23 -8.96
C GLY A 63 18.46 1.78 -10.10
N THR A 64 18.16 0.93 -11.09
CA THR A 64 17.32 1.30 -12.23
C THR A 64 15.87 0.91 -11.99
N VAL A 65 14.93 1.83 -12.22
CA VAL A 65 13.50 1.55 -12.06
C VAL A 65 13.05 0.56 -13.15
N ALA A 66 12.64 -0.63 -12.73
CA ALA A 66 12.19 -1.72 -13.60
C ALA A 66 10.66 -1.73 -13.81
N GLY A 67 9.92 -1.11 -12.89
CA GLY A 67 8.46 -1.03 -12.99
C GLY A 67 7.81 -0.34 -11.81
N VAL A 68 6.55 0.06 -11.99
CA VAL A 68 5.73 0.69 -10.95
C VAL A 68 4.49 -0.17 -10.71
N VAL A 69 4.43 -0.85 -9.59
CA VAL A 69 3.39 -1.81 -9.22
C VAL A 69 2.21 -1.07 -8.58
N VAL A 70 0.99 -1.38 -9.00
CA VAL A 70 -0.25 -0.95 -8.33
C VAL A 70 -0.92 -2.19 -7.75
N LEU A 71 -1.02 -2.25 -6.43
CA LEU A 71 -1.57 -3.40 -5.69
C LEU A 71 -3.05 -3.25 -5.35
N TYR A 72 -3.61 -2.05 -5.40
CA TYR A 72 -5.02 -1.79 -5.15
C TYR A 72 -5.61 -0.88 -6.22
N ASP A 73 -6.76 -1.22 -6.77
CA ASP A 73 -7.39 -0.53 -7.91
C ASP A 73 -7.64 0.97 -7.70
N TYR A 74 -7.69 1.44 -6.46
CA TYR A 74 -7.75 2.87 -6.11
C TYR A 74 -6.38 3.51 -5.80
N HIS A 75 -5.28 2.74 -5.79
CA HIS A 75 -3.92 3.23 -5.49
C HIS A 75 -3.13 3.60 -6.75
N ARG A 76 -3.78 4.04 -7.83
CA ARG A 76 -3.06 4.56 -9.01
C ARG A 76 -2.08 5.69 -8.65
N ARG A 77 -2.46 6.54 -7.68
CA ARG A 77 -1.64 7.60 -7.11
C ARG A 77 -0.84 8.32 -8.21
N ASP A 78 0.49 8.37 -8.10
CA ASP A 78 1.38 9.01 -9.06
C ASP A 78 2.09 7.98 -9.97
N ALA A 79 1.60 6.73 -10.01
CA ALA A 79 2.24 5.60 -10.69
C ALA A 79 2.55 5.89 -12.17
N ALA A 80 1.58 6.42 -12.93
CA ALA A 80 1.76 6.69 -14.35
C ALA A 80 2.80 7.80 -14.61
N ALA A 81 2.81 8.86 -13.81
CA ALA A 81 3.75 9.97 -13.94
C ALA A 81 5.18 9.52 -13.63
N ILE A 82 5.36 8.73 -12.57
CA ILE A 82 6.66 8.18 -12.18
C ILE A 82 7.13 7.15 -13.21
N ALA A 83 6.27 6.23 -13.64
CA ALA A 83 6.58 5.24 -14.67
C ALA A 83 7.07 5.90 -15.97
N THR A 84 6.35 6.94 -16.45
CA THR A 84 6.73 7.69 -17.64
C THR A 84 8.09 8.40 -17.47
N ARG A 85 8.34 9.00 -16.29
CA ARG A 85 9.59 9.72 -16.00
C ARG A 85 10.82 8.81 -16.00
N HIS A 86 10.63 7.53 -15.63
CA HIS A 86 11.71 6.53 -15.57
C HIS A 86 11.72 5.57 -16.76
N ASP A 87 10.91 5.81 -17.81
CA ASP A 87 10.76 4.91 -18.98
C ASP A 87 10.46 3.46 -18.57
N ALA A 88 9.62 3.29 -17.55
CA ALA A 88 9.26 2.01 -16.98
C ALA A 88 7.76 1.72 -17.14
N PRO A 89 7.31 0.44 -17.19
CA PRO A 89 5.89 0.12 -17.26
C PRO A 89 5.21 0.26 -15.90
N VAL A 90 3.91 0.55 -15.93
CA VAL A 90 3.02 0.29 -14.80
C VAL A 90 2.67 -1.20 -14.79
N LEU A 91 2.85 -1.84 -13.64
CA LEU A 91 2.65 -3.28 -13.42
C LEU A 91 1.35 -3.50 -12.67
N LEU A 92 0.41 -4.20 -13.28
CA LEU A 92 -0.89 -4.52 -12.67
C LEU A 92 -1.03 -6.03 -12.52
N PRO A 93 -1.51 -6.55 -11.37
CA PRO A 93 -1.91 -7.95 -11.29
C PRO A 93 -2.89 -8.32 -12.41
N ALA A 94 -2.69 -9.44 -13.11
CA ALA A 94 -3.55 -9.85 -14.22
C ALA A 94 -5.03 -9.97 -13.84
N GLY A 95 -5.32 -10.36 -12.59
CA GLY A 95 -6.67 -10.41 -12.04
C GLY A 95 -7.29 -9.06 -11.65
N MET A 96 -6.55 -7.94 -11.73
CA MET A 96 -7.08 -6.59 -11.45
C MET A 96 -7.86 -6.07 -12.68
N THR A 97 -9.11 -6.49 -12.79
CA THR A 97 -9.99 -6.13 -13.92
C THR A 97 -10.75 -4.81 -13.73
N ALA A 98 -10.77 -4.28 -12.50
CA ALA A 98 -11.41 -2.99 -12.20
C ALA A 98 -10.59 -1.79 -12.70
N LEU A 99 -9.33 -2.00 -13.06
CA LEU A 99 -8.45 -1.00 -13.68
C LEU A 99 -8.06 -1.50 -15.07
N ALA A 100 -8.63 -0.89 -16.11
CA ALA A 100 -8.27 -1.18 -17.49
C ALA A 100 -6.92 -0.53 -17.84
N ASP A 101 -6.19 -1.11 -18.81
CA ASP A 101 -4.89 -0.60 -19.23
C ASP A 101 -5.01 0.82 -19.79
N ASP A 102 -6.09 1.11 -20.52
CA ASP A 102 -6.37 2.43 -21.10
C ASP A 102 -6.69 3.52 -20.04
N ASP A 103 -7.00 3.12 -18.81
CA ASP A 103 -7.21 4.04 -17.68
C ASP A 103 -5.89 4.52 -17.06
N VAL A 104 -4.76 3.96 -17.50
CA VAL A 104 -3.42 4.28 -17.00
C VAL A 104 -2.65 5.04 -18.07
N ALA A 105 -2.26 6.28 -17.78
CA ALA A 105 -1.54 7.14 -18.73
C ALA A 105 -0.04 6.81 -18.85
N ALA A 106 0.29 5.51 -18.97
CA ALA A 106 1.64 4.97 -19.16
C ALA A 106 1.53 3.54 -19.76
N PRO A 107 2.59 2.98 -20.34
CA PRO A 107 2.61 1.58 -20.77
C PRO A 107 2.27 0.65 -19.60
N VAL A 108 1.35 -0.29 -19.83
CA VAL A 108 0.92 -1.27 -18.82
C VAL A 108 1.43 -2.65 -19.17
N ARG A 109 1.86 -3.41 -18.16
CA ARG A 109 2.16 -4.83 -18.25
C ARG A 109 1.45 -5.59 -17.13
N ARG A 110 0.79 -6.69 -17.45
CA ARG A 110 0.09 -7.54 -16.50
C ARG A 110 1.03 -8.57 -15.88
N LEU A 111 0.96 -8.72 -14.55
CA LEU A 111 1.76 -9.66 -13.77
C LEU A 111 0.98 -10.95 -13.50
N GLU A 112 1.60 -12.09 -13.78
CA GLU A 112 1.06 -13.43 -13.54
C GLU A 112 1.72 -14.08 -12.31
N GLY A 113 1.12 -13.92 -11.14
CA GLY A 113 1.52 -14.62 -9.91
C GLY A 113 2.82 -14.18 -9.25
N ARG A 114 3.70 -13.45 -9.95
CA ARG A 114 5.00 -12.99 -9.46
C ARG A 114 5.29 -11.56 -9.89
N LEU A 115 6.16 -10.89 -9.12
CA LEU A 115 6.80 -9.65 -9.53
C LEU A 115 8.09 -10.00 -10.29
N ASP A 116 7.96 -10.16 -11.59
CA ASP A 116 9.07 -10.54 -12.49
C ASP A 116 9.86 -11.77 -11.99
N ASP A 117 11.16 -11.72 -12.04
CA ASP A 117 12.10 -12.73 -11.55
C ASP A 117 12.59 -12.48 -10.11
N THR A 118 11.92 -11.57 -9.38
CA THR A 118 12.17 -11.35 -7.96
C THR A 118 11.63 -12.49 -7.09
N GLY A 119 11.98 -12.48 -5.80
CA GLY A 119 11.40 -13.40 -4.81
C GLY A 119 9.92 -13.16 -4.48
N TYR A 120 9.34 -12.02 -4.90
CA TYR A 120 7.99 -11.62 -4.52
C TYR A 120 6.89 -12.31 -5.32
N TYR A 121 5.94 -12.93 -4.61
CA TYR A 121 4.72 -13.51 -5.18
C TYR A 121 3.52 -12.59 -4.92
N LEU A 122 2.62 -12.51 -5.90
CA LEU A 122 1.34 -11.85 -5.77
C LEU A 122 0.36 -12.72 -4.97
N ARG A 123 -0.17 -12.18 -3.89
CA ARG A 123 -1.20 -12.81 -3.05
C ARG A 123 -2.51 -12.03 -3.18
N PRO A 124 -3.61 -12.65 -3.65
CA PRO A 124 -4.91 -11.96 -3.69
C PRO A 124 -5.42 -11.72 -2.26
N VAL A 125 -5.64 -10.46 -1.92
CA VAL A 125 -6.18 -10.05 -0.62
C VAL A 125 -7.69 -9.95 -0.67
N THR A 126 -8.22 -9.30 -1.69
CA THR A 126 -9.66 -9.14 -1.92
C THR A 126 -9.94 -9.00 -3.41
N GLN A 127 -10.93 -9.76 -3.89
CA GLN A 127 -11.34 -9.80 -5.29
C GLN A 127 -12.84 -9.51 -5.39
N LYS A 128 -13.26 -8.30 -4.99
CA LYS A 128 -14.64 -7.83 -5.08
C LYS A 128 -14.77 -6.81 -6.19
N ARG A 129 -15.96 -6.68 -6.79
CA ARG A 129 -16.21 -5.72 -7.88
C ARG A 129 -15.76 -4.29 -7.56
N PHE A 130 -15.84 -3.88 -6.30
CA PHE A 130 -15.51 -2.52 -5.83
C PHE A 130 -14.28 -2.47 -4.92
N TRP A 131 -13.46 -3.54 -4.91
CA TRP A 131 -12.24 -3.63 -4.12
C TRP A 131 -11.40 -4.79 -4.66
N GLN A 132 -10.43 -4.46 -5.46
CA GLN A 132 -9.48 -5.44 -5.98
C GLN A 132 -8.08 -5.11 -5.46
N GLU A 133 -7.61 -5.92 -4.54
CA GLU A 133 -6.34 -5.74 -3.83
C GLU A 133 -5.52 -7.02 -3.83
N TRP A 134 -4.25 -6.85 -4.07
CA TRP A 134 -3.20 -7.85 -3.92
C TRP A 134 -2.20 -7.40 -2.88
N ALA A 135 -1.39 -8.33 -2.41
CA ALA A 135 -0.19 -8.12 -1.63
C ALA A 135 1.00 -8.75 -2.37
N LEU A 136 2.20 -8.30 -2.06
CA LEU A 136 3.45 -8.95 -2.43
C LEU A 136 4.02 -9.63 -1.20
N PHE A 137 4.55 -10.86 -1.37
CA PHE A 137 5.17 -11.61 -0.28
C PHE A 137 6.32 -12.46 -0.83
N ASP A 138 7.51 -12.37 -0.22
CA ASP A 138 8.71 -13.14 -0.59
C ASP A 138 9.10 -14.23 0.43
N GLY A 139 8.31 -14.39 1.48
CA GLY A 139 8.60 -15.28 2.61
C GLY A 139 8.98 -14.51 3.88
N GLU A 140 9.54 -13.32 3.75
CA GLU A 140 9.99 -12.45 4.85
C GLU A 140 9.23 -11.12 4.88
N THR A 141 9.12 -10.45 3.74
CA THR A 141 8.50 -9.13 3.60
C THR A 141 7.12 -9.23 2.96
N LEU A 142 6.11 -8.77 3.69
CA LEU A 142 4.73 -8.63 3.20
C LEU A 142 4.45 -7.16 2.89
N VAL A 143 4.10 -6.85 1.65
CA VAL A 143 3.67 -5.50 1.24
C VAL A 143 2.16 -5.50 1.00
N VAL A 144 1.42 -4.68 1.76
CA VAL A 144 -0.05 -4.58 1.70
C VAL A 144 -0.48 -3.15 1.41
N ALA A 145 -1.40 -2.97 0.46
CA ALA A 145 -1.82 -1.65 -0.01
C ALA A 145 -2.78 -0.93 0.95
N GLU A 146 -4.03 -1.43 1.08
CA GLU A 146 -5.13 -0.74 1.77
C GLU A 146 -5.73 -1.55 2.93
N SER A 147 -5.68 -2.87 2.88
CA SER A 147 -6.35 -3.71 3.89
C SER A 147 -5.73 -3.61 5.28
N LEU A 148 -4.44 -3.27 5.38
CA LEU A 148 -3.70 -3.06 6.63
C LEU A 148 -3.00 -1.70 6.63
N GLY A 149 -2.78 -1.13 7.83
CA GLY A 149 -2.05 0.12 7.98
C GLY A 149 -1.69 0.42 9.43
N THR A 150 -0.75 1.33 9.60
CA THR A 150 -0.26 1.82 10.90
C THR A 150 -0.58 3.29 11.14
N ALA A 151 -1.08 4.02 10.14
CA ALA A 151 -1.60 5.36 10.36
C ALA A 151 -2.73 5.35 11.41
N ASP A 152 -2.83 6.39 12.24
CA ASP A 152 -3.82 6.49 13.33
C ASP A 152 -5.26 6.19 12.90
N TYR A 153 -5.58 6.45 11.63
CA TYR A 153 -6.89 6.15 11.05
C TYR A 153 -7.18 4.65 11.02
N PHE A 154 -6.16 3.81 10.94
CA PHE A 154 -6.27 2.34 10.90
C PHE A 154 -6.31 1.72 12.29
N LEU A 155 -5.80 2.40 13.32
CA LEU A 155 -5.52 1.79 14.61
C LEU A 155 -6.67 1.95 15.61
N ALA A 156 -7.10 0.85 16.21
CA ALA A 156 -7.82 0.87 17.46
C ALA A 156 -6.83 1.00 18.64
N PRO A 157 -7.26 1.47 19.81
CA PRO A 157 -6.36 1.58 20.96
C PRO A 157 -5.66 0.25 21.29
N GLY A 158 -4.33 0.30 21.34
CA GLY A 158 -3.46 -0.84 21.61
C GLY A 158 -3.06 -1.67 20.39
N GLU A 159 -3.56 -1.35 19.19
CA GLU A 159 -3.08 -1.94 17.92
C GLU A 159 -1.81 -1.22 17.44
N ARG A 160 -0.84 -1.96 16.95
CA ARG A 160 0.34 -1.46 16.23
C ARG A 160 0.18 -1.63 14.73
N LEU A 161 -0.61 -2.62 14.31
CA LEU A 161 -1.07 -2.85 12.96
C LEU A 161 -2.59 -2.95 12.99
N GLY A 162 -3.29 -2.24 12.12
CA GLY A 162 -4.74 -2.21 12.09
C GLY A 162 -5.31 -2.61 10.74
N VAL A 163 -6.48 -3.26 10.77
CA VAL A 163 -7.25 -3.52 9.56
C VAL A 163 -7.98 -2.24 9.14
N SER A 164 -7.98 -1.93 7.84
CA SER A 164 -8.72 -0.81 7.25
C SER A 164 -10.17 -0.75 7.76
N LEU A 165 -10.65 0.45 8.02
CA LEU A 165 -12.01 0.66 8.54
C LEU A 165 -13.08 -0.05 7.68
N ALA A 166 -12.93 0.01 6.35
CA ALA A 166 -13.84 -0.64 5.41
C ALA A 166 -13.77 -2.18 5.45
N ARG A 167 -12.69 -2.75 5.97
CA ARG A 167 -12.44 -4.20 6.02
C ARG A 167 -12.60 -4.83 7.39
N ARG A 168 -12.76 -4.04 8.46
CA ARG A 168 -12.84 -4.57 9.84
C ARG A 168 -13.97 -5.58 10.06
N ALA A 169 -15.12 -5.38 9.42
CA ALA A 169 -16.24 -6.32 9.52
C ALA A 169 -15.94 -7.67 8.80
N VAL A 170 -15.14 -7.62 7.73
CA VAL A 170 -14.71 -8.78 6.95
C VAL A 170 -13.19 -8.67 6.72
N PRO A 171 -12.37 -9.05 7.70
CA PRO A 171 -10.92 -8.95 7.60
C PRO A 171 -10.35 -9.74 6.42
N PRO A 172 -9.14 -9.37 5.91
CA PRO A 172 -8.52 -10.04 4.78
C PRO A 172 -7.96 -11.42 5.17
N GLY A 173 -8.82 -12.44 5.17
CA GLY A 173 -8.45 -13.81 5.56
C GLY A 173 -7.36 -14.45 4.70
N GLY A 174 -7.16 -13.99 3.46
CA GLY A 174 -6.09 -14.46 2.58
C GLY A 174 -4.66 -14.13 3.04
N LEU A 175 -4.51 -13.36 4.12
CA LEU A 175 -3.22 -13.05 4.76
C LEU A 175 -2.99 -13.84 6.06
N ALA A 176 -3.96 -14.63 6.52
CA ALA A 176 -3.93 -15.25 7.83
C ALA A 176 -2.93 -16.43 7.96
N ASP A 177 -2.51 -16.98 6.84
CA ASP A 177 -1.54 -18.07 6.75
C ASP A 177 -0.08 -17.59 6.60
N LEU A 178 0.14 -16.25 6.58
CA LEU A 178 1.46 -15.68 6.39
C LEU A 178 2.14 -15.39 7.73
N GLU A 179 3.45 -15.61 7.76
CA GLU A 179 4.33 -15.34 8.91
C GLU A 179 5.48 -14.39 8.50
N PRO A 180 5.17 -13.12 8.18
CA PRO A 180 6.18 -12.17 7.73
C PRO A 180 7.10 -11.75 8.88
N GLU A 181 8.39 -11.51 8.57
CA GLU A 181 9.33 -10.82 9.45
C GLU A 181 9.12 -9.31 9.42
N ARG A 182 8.57 -8.80 8.30
CA ARG A 182 8.27 -7.39 8.06
C ARG A 182 6.93 -7.23 7.33
N VAL A 183 6.12 -6.26 7.76
CA VAL A 183 4.92 -5.82 7.03
C VAL A 183 5.11 -4.37 6.61
N LEU A 184 5.14 -4.12 5.31
CA LEU A 184 5.13 -2.78 4.72
C LEU A 184 3.68 -2.41 4.37
N CYS A 185 3.25 -1.23 4.80
CA CYS A 185 1.86 -0.78 4.67
C CYS A 185 1.74 0.38 3.69
N GLY A 186 0.73 0.38 2.85
CA GLY A 186 0.41 1.53 1.99
C GLY A 186 -0.06 2.78 2.77
N HIS A 187 -0.18 2.67 4.11
CA HIS A 187 -0.63 3.74 5.00
C HIS A 187 0.10 3.70 6.35
N GLY A 188 1.00 4.65 6.58
CA GLY A 188 1.89 4.73 7.74
C GLY A 188 3.19 3.96 7.53
N ALA A 189 4.04 3.89 8.54
CA ALA A 189 5.27 3.11 8.53
C ALA A 189 4.99 1.60 8.63
N GLY A 190 5.93 0.77 8.24
CA GLY A 190 5.86 -0.68 8.37
C GLY A 190 5.94 -1.18 9.83
N VAL A 191 5.84 -2.49 9.97
CA VAL A 191 6.04 -3.21 11.24
C VAL A 191 7.11 -4.26 11.04
N GLU A 192 8.20 -4.19 11.80
CA GLU A 192 9.30 -5.15 11.76
C GLU A 192 9.38 -6.00 13.04
N THR A 193 9.04 -5.42 14.20
CA THR A 193 9.08 -6.14 15.47
C THR A 193 7.82 -6.96 15.66
N ASP A 194 7.98 -8.30 15.72
CA ASP A 194 6.87 -9.26 15.89
C ASP A 194 5.80 -9.11 14.80
N ALA A 195 6.22 -8.88 13.55
CA ALA A 195 5.34 -8.56 12.43
C ALA A 195 4.28 -9.63 12.17
N ALA A 196 4.65 -10.91 12.21
CA ALA A 196 3.70 -12.03 12.14
C ALA A 196 2.67 -11.99 13.27
N GLY A 197 3.11 -11.77 14.51
CA GLY A 197 2.23 -11.66 15.66
C GLY A 197 1.29 -10.46 15.56
N GLU A 198 1.77 -9.28 15.10
CA GLU A 198 0.93 -8.10 14.88
C GLU A 198 -0.09 -8.33 13.76
N LEU A 199 0.29 -9.01 12.68
CA LEU A 199 -0.63 -9.42 11.63
C LEU A 199 -1.78 -10.29 12.18
N GLN A 200 -1.45 -11.33 12.93
CA GLN A 200 -2.44 -12.22 13.53
C GLN A 200 -3.35 -11.47 14.53
N ARG A 201 -2.77 -10.60 15.37
CA ARG A 201 -3.54 -9.77 16.31
C ARG A 201 -4.49 -8.82 15.59
N ALA A 202 -4.03 -8.14 14.54
CA ALA A 202 -4.84 -7.23 13.73
C ALA A 202 -6.05 -7.95 13.11
N LEU A 203 -5.82 -9.10 12.50
CA LEU A 203 -6.88 -9.89 11.86
C LEU A 203 -7.90 -10.42 12.89
N ALA A 204 -7.43 -10.95 14.01
CA ALA A 204 -8.28 -11.49 15.07
C ALA A 204 -9.09 -10.41 15.81
N ALA A 205 -8.50 -9.21 16.00
CA ALA A 205 -9.16 -8.11 16.71
C ALA A 205 -10.13 -7.31 15.84
N ALA A 206 -10.00 -7.34 14.50
CA ALA A 206 -10.68 -6.46 13.58
C ALA A 206 -12.20 -6.37 13.81
N ARG A 207 -12.90 -7.50 13.85
CA ARG A 207 -14.37 -7.54 14.05
C ARG A 207 -14.78 -7.00 15.42
N ARG A 208 -14.02 -7.33 16.46
CA ARG A 208 -14.33 -6.92 17.85
C ARG A 208 -14.14 -5.41 18.02
N THR A 209 -13.16 -4.83 17.37
CA THR A 209 -12.84 -3.41 17.47
C THR A 209 -13.62 -2.55 16.45
N ALA A 210 -14.27 -3.16 15.45
CA ALA A 210 -15.02 -2.48 14.39
C ALA A 210 -16.07 -1.47 14.93
N PRO A 211 -16.98 -1.81 15.90
CA PRO A 211 -17.99 -0.86 16.37
C PRO A 211 -17.37 0.42 16.95
N ARG A 212 -16.29 0.28 17.75
CA ARG A 212 -15.58 1.42 18.34
C ARG A 212 -14.92 2.29 17.29
N MET A 213 -14.32 1.68 16.28
CA MET A 213 -13.67 2.40 15.17
C MET A 213 -14.68 3.13 14.30
N TYR A 214 -15.84 2.52 14.00
CA TYR A 214 -16.92 3.20 13.28
C TYR A 214 -17.45 4.41 14.05
N LEU A 215 -17.66 4.30 15.36
CA LEU A 215 -18.07 5.42 16.21
C LEU A 215 -17.01 6.54 16.23
N ARG A 216 -15.74 6.20 16.39
CA ARG A 216 -14.63 7.16 16.36
C ARG A 216 -14.58 7.96 15.05
N HIS A 217 -14.81 7.31 13.92
CA HIS A 217 -14.71 7.92 12.59
C HIS A 217 -16.05 8.38 12.00
N ALA A 218 -17.18 8.17 12.70
CA ALA A 218 -18.51 8.57 12.24
C ALA A 218 -18.62 10.02 11.78
N PRO A 219 -18.05 11.04 12.48
CA PRO A 219 -18.12 12.43 12.01
C PRO A 219 -17.42 12.65 10.66
N THR A 220 -16.32 11.95 10.41
CA THR A 220 -15.57 12.03 9.14
C THR A 220 -16.29 11.31 8.02
N LEU A 221 -16.84 10.12 8.28
CA LEU A 221 -17.63 9.35 7.32
C LEU A 221 -18.87 10.12 6.89
N LEU A 222 -19.61 10.71 7.82
CA LEU A 222 -20.80 11.51 7.52
C LEU A 222 -20.46 12.76 6.67
N ARG A 223 -19.35 13.45 6.97
CA ARG A 223 -18.89 14.60 6.14
C ARG A 223 -18.55 14.17 4.73
N ASN A 224 -17.84 13.06 4.55
CA ASN A 224 -17.45 12.53 3.23
C ASN A 224 -18.68 12.09 2.43
N MET A 225 -19.65 11.44 3.05
CA MET A 225 -20.92 11.10 2.40
C MET A 225 -21.70 12.35 1.97
N ALA A 226 -21.80 13.36 2.83
CA ALA A 226 -22.48 14.62 2.49
C ALA A 226 -21.75 15.40 1.37
N ALA A 227 -20.43 15.27 1.25
CA ALA A 227 -19.67 15.87 0.16
C ALA A 227 -19.86 15.11 -1.17
N ALA A 228 -20.02 13.80 -1.14
CA ALA A 228 -20.24 12.96 -2.34
C ALA A 228 -21.66 13.09 -2.92
N LEU A 229 -22.60 13.62 -2.15
CA LEU A 229 -24.00 13.85 -2.57
C LEU A 229 -24.23 15.28 -3.12
N ARG A 230 -23.22 16.13 -3.18
CA ARG A 230 -23.25 17.50 -3.74
C ARG A 230 -22.60 17.56 -5.11
#